data_e904eea66842b1122f591e122c686607
#
_entry.id   e904eea66842b1122f591e122c686607
#
_cell.length_a   1.000
_cell.length_b   1.000
_cell.length_c   1.000
_cell.angle_alpha   90.00
_cell.angle_beta   90.00
_cell.angle_gamma   90.00
#
_symmetry.space_group_name_H-M   'P 1'
#
loop_
_entity.id
_entity.type
_entity.pdbx_description
1 polymer ?
#
loop_
_entity_poly.entity_id
_entity_poly.type
_entity_poly.pdbx_seq_one_letter_code
_entity_poly.pdbx_strand_id
1 'polypeptide(L)'
;MNVILPVNDPQSQPCQRASTPMTFKKIAFLASDSAAARRAASRLAKAYGNAPVDSADAVVALGGDGHMLQTMHRMISTGIPVYGMNRGTVGFLMNDFSEKDLRERLRDAELTSVHPLKMVATTADGKQQTAIAFNEVSLLRQRHQAAKIAITIDGKARLEELICDGLLVATPVGSTAYNLSAHGPILPIGSPLLALTPISAFRPRRWRGAIVPHNARISFTITESEKRPVAAVADHLEVRNVRIVEVAEDESQAVKLLFDPGHSLAERVLNEQFKF
;
A
#
# COMPACT_ATOMS: atom_id res chain seq x y z
N MET A 1 -33.97 9.42 -44.33
CA MET A 1 -34.25 8.01 -43.96
C MET A 1 -33.13 7.58 -43.03
N ASN A 2 -33.32 7.81 -41.73
CA ASN A 2 -32.28 7.51 -40.68
C ASN A 2 -32.55 6.06 -40.22
N VAL A 3 -31.62 5.19 -40.52
CA VAL A 3 -31.60 3.82 -40.00
C VAL A 3 -30.90 3.84 -38.64
N ILE A 4 -31.68 3.69 -37.56
CA ILE A 4 -31.17 3.45 -36.21
C ILE A 4 -30.90 1.97 -36.09
N LEU A 5 -29.63 1.60 -35.97
CA LEU A 5 -29.22 0.23 -35.63
C LEU A 5 -29.48 -0.02 -34.13
N PRO A 6 -30.00 -1.16 -33.73
CA PRO A 6 -30.17 -1.48 -32.30
C PRO A 6 -28.78 -1.73 -31.65
N VAL A 7 -28.54 -1.04 -30.56
CA VAL A 7 -27.43 -1.32 -29.66
C VAL A 7 -27.80 -2.59 -28.89
N ASN A 8 -27.14 -3.70 -29.19
CA ASN A 8 -27.18 -4.90 -28.37
C ASN A 8 -26.46 -4.60 -27.03
N ASP A 9 -27.25 -4.53 -25.99
CA ASP A 9 -26.78 -4.46 -24.60
C ASP A 9 -26.27 -5.86 -24.18
N PRO A 10 -24.95 -6.07 -23.96
CA PRO A 10 -24.50 -7.30 -23.37
C PRO A 10 -24.81 -7.21 -21.87
N GLN A 11 -25.84 -7.94 -21.46
CA GLN A 11 -26.17 -8.15 -20.05
C GLN A 11 -24.93 -8.50 -19.27
N SER A 12 -24.42 -7.53 -18.52
CA SER A 12 -23.44 -7.73 -17.49
C SER A 12 -24.06 -8.57 -16.37
N GLN A 13 -23.89 -9.89 -16.46
CA GLN A 13 -24.18 -10.76 -15.34
C GLN A 13 -23.22 -10.39 -14.20
N PRO A 14 -23.71 -10.05 -13.02
CA PRO A 14 -22.85 -9.91 -11.86
C PRO A 14 -22.26 -11.28 -11.55
N CYS A 15 -20.93 -11.37 -11.55
CA CYS A 15 -20.20 -12.55 -11.17
C CYS A 15 -20.45 -12.80 -9.66
N GLN A 16 -21.55 -13.48 -9.34
CA GLN A 16 -21.84 -14.00 -8.01
C GLN A 16 -20.90 -15.20 -7.78
N ARG A 17 -19.69 -14.94 -7.30
CA ARG A 17 -18.96 -15.97 -6.57
C ARG A 17 -19.64 -16.11 -5.22
N ALA A 18 -20.45 -17.15 -5.07
CA ALA A 18 -20.87 -17.66 -3.78
C ALA A 18 -19.62 -18.11 -3.01
N SER A 19 -18.99 -17.20 -2.29
CA SER A 19 -17.96 -17.53 -1.31
C SER A 19 -18.67 -18.19 -0.14
N THR A 20 -18.25 -19.40 0.23
CA THR A 20 -18.65 -20.04 1.48
C THR A 20 -18.49 -19.02 2.61
N PRO A 21 -19.51 -18.77 3.45
CA PRO A 21 -19.40 -17.75 4.50
C PRO A 21 -18.24 -18.11 5.43
N MET A 22 -17.28 -17.19 5.54
CA MET A 22 -16.14 -17.34 6.42
C MET A 22 -16.63 -17.28 7.88
N THR A 23 -16.28 -18.29 8.68
CA THR A 23 -16.62 -18.30 10.10
C THR A 23 -15.38 -17.98 10.91
N PHE A 24 -15.42 -16.86 11.65
CA PHE A 24 -14.34 -16.38 12.50
C PHE A 24 -14.63 -16.75 13.96
N LYS A 25 -14.13 -17.92 14.40
CA LYS A 25 -14.31 -18.41 15.79
C LYS A 25 -13.17 -17.92 16.68
N LYS A 26 -11.95 -17.94 16.18
CA LYS A 26 -10.73 -17.56 16.88
C LYS A 26 -10.23 -16.20 16.38
N ILE A 27 -10.37 -15.18 17.21
CA ILE A 27 -9.97 -13.81 16.87
C ILE A 27 -8.75 -13.43 17.72
N ALA A 28 -7.71 -12.91 17.08
CA ALA A 28 -6.56 -12.30 17.76
C ALA A 28 -6.67 -10.79 17.73
N PHE A 29 -6.30 -10.12 18.81
CA PHE A 29 -6.31 -8.67 18.92
C PHE A 29 -4.89 -8.13 19.03
N LEU A 30 -4.51 -7.24 18.11
CA LEU A 30 -3.26 -6.50 18.12
C LEU A 30 -3.56 -5.01 18.33
N ALA A 31 -2.96 -4.39 19.33
CA ALA A 31 -3.18 -2.98 19.66
C ALA A 31 -1.89 -2.18 19.48
N SER A 32 -2.03 -0.96 18.98
CA SER A 32 -0.94 0.03 19.02
C SER A 32 -0.61 0.40 20.47
N ASP A 33 0.49 1.11 20.67
CA ASP A 33 0.96 1.53 22.00
C ASP A 33 0.05 2.55 22.69
N SER A 34 -0.96 3.08 21.99
CA SER A 34 -1.87 4.05 22.60
C SER A 34 -2.72 3.40 23.72
N ALA A 35 -2.92 4.16 24.81
CA ALA A 35 -3.76 3.70 25.92
C ALA A 35 -5.21 3.40 25.47
N ALA A 36 -5.72 4.11 24.47
CA ALA A 36 -7.05 3.90 23.91
C ALA A 36 -7.17 2.55 23.18
N ALA A 37 -6.17 2.21 22.35
CA ALA A 37 -6.14 0.94 21.61
C ALA A 37 -5.99 -0.25 22.58
N ARG A 38 -5.07 -0.18 23.55
CA ARG A 38 -4.89 -1.23 24.56
C ARG A 38 -6.15 -1.49 25.39
N ARG A 39 -6.84 -0.41 25.84
CA ARG A 39 -8.12 -0.58 26.56
C ARG A 39 -9.20 -1.22 25.69
N ALA A 40 -9.28 -0.82 24.42
CA ALA A 40 -10.22 -1.42 23.46
C ALA A 40 -9.93 -2.90 23.24
N ALA A 41 -8.66 -3.28 23.02
CA ALA A 41 -8.23 -4.68 22.87
C ALA A 41 -8.62 -5.51 24.09
N SER A 42 -8.39 -5.01 25.30
CA SER A 42 -8.75 -5.72 26.55
C SER A 42 -10.26 -5.95 26.66
N ARG A 43 -11.10 -4.98 26.27
CA ARG A 43 -12.57 -5.15 26.31
C ARG A 43 -13.04 -6.15 25.25
N LEU A 44 -12.51 -6.06 24.02
CA LEU A 44 -12.84 -7.01 22.95
C LEU A 44 -12.36 -8.43 23.29
N ALA A 45 -11.16 -8.59 23.82
CA ALA A 45 -10.64 -9.86 24.28
C ALA A 45 -11.51 -10.50 25.37
N LYS A 46 -12.07 -9.70 26.30
CA LYS A 46 -13.01 -10.16 27.32
C LYS A 46 -14.35 -10.62 26.72
N ALA A 47 -14.84 -9.95 25.68
CA ALA A 47 -16.13 -10.22 25.04
C ALA A 47 -16.07 -11.39 24.06
N TYR A 48 -15.00 -11.51 23.28
CA TYR A 48 -14.89 -12.42 22.13
C TYR A 48 -13.83 -13.52 22.29
N GLY A 49 -13.05 -13.52 23.38
CA GLY A 49 -11.84 -14.31 23.54
C GLY A 49 -10.64 -13.65 22.86
N ASN A 50 -9.44 -14.16 23.10
CA ASN A 50 -8.22 -13.71 22.42
C ASN A 50 -7.37 -14.93 22.08
N ALA A 51 -7.35 -15.30 20.81
CA ALA A 51 -6.56 -16.42 20.32
C ALA A 51 -5.09 -15.99 20.10
N PRO A 52 -4.13 -16.94 20.15
CA PRO A 52 -2.81 -16.69 19.61
C PRO A 52 -2.88 -16.31 18.12
N VAL A 53 -2.05 -15.36 17.68
CA VAL A 53 -2.08 -14.87 16.30
C VAL A 53 -1.93 -16.00 15.29
N ASP A 54 -1.01 -16.94 15.52
CA ASP A 54 -0.69 -18.02 14.60
C ASP A 54 -1.80 -19.07 14.43
N SER A 55 -2.80 -19.06 15.32
CA SER A 55 -3.96 -19.96 15.27
C SER A 55 -5.30 -19.24 15.11
N ALA A 56 -5.27 -17.95 14.82
CA ALA A 56 -6.46 -17.13 14.64
C ALA A 56 -7.07 -17.30 13.25
N ASP A 57 -8.39 -17.19 13.18
CA ASP A 57 -9.12 -17.14 11.90
C ASP A 57 -9.09 -15.72 11.30
N ALA A 58 -8.93 -14.71 12.17
CA ALA A 58 -8.74 -13.31 11.79
C ALA A 58 -7.93 -12.56 12.86
N VAL A 59 -7.20 -11.53 12.42
CA VAL A 59 -6.52 -10.58 13.30
C VAL A 59 -7.25 -9.25 13.26
N VAL A 60 -7.61 -8.72 14.43
CA VAL A 60 -8.17 -7.38 14.58
C VAL A 60 -7.08 -6.41 15.05
N ALA A 61 -6.69 -5.49 14.18
CA ALA A 61 -5.70 -4.47 14.45
C ALA A 61 -6.37 -3.19 15.00
N LEU A 62 -6.00 -2.77 16.21
CA LEU A 62 -6.57 -1.61 16.90
C LEU A 62 -5.55 -0.48 16.93
N GLY A 63 -5.79 0.57 16.16
CA GLY A 63 -4.84 1.71 16.06
C GLY A 63 -5.22 2.69 14.96
N GLY A 64 -4.24 3.22 14.27
CA GLY A 64 -4.35 3.97 13.02
C GLY A 64 -3.60 3.26 11.89
N ASP A 65 -3.50 3.90 10.70
CA ASP A 65 -2.89 3.30 9.51
C ASP A 65 -1.45 2.82 9.72
N GLY A 66 -0.63 3.54 10.49
CA GLY A 66 0.73 3.10 10.79
C GLY A 66 0.78 1.76 11.55
N HIS A 67 -0.15 1.52 12.50
CA HIS A 67 -0.26 0.23 13.18
C HIS A 67 -0.81 -0.86 12.27
N MET A 68 -1.75 -0.50 11.39
CA MET A 68 -2.27 -1.40 10.37
C MET A 68 -1.17 -1.85 9.42
N LEU A 69 -0.35 -0.93 8.93
CA LEU A 69 0.80 -1.23 8.06
C LEU A 69 1.79 -2.19 8.73
N GLN A 70 2.15 -1.96 10.00
CA GLN A 70 2.98 -2.88 10.77
C GLN A 70 2.33 -4.27 10.92
N THR A 71 1.01 -4.31 11.14
CA THR A 71 0.26 -5.56 11.21
C THR A 71 0.28 -6.29 9.86
N MET A 72 0.11 -5.59 8.74
CA MET A 72 0.20 -6.16 7.39
C MET A 72 1.57 -6.81 7.15
N HIS A 73 2.67 -6.12 7.50
CA HIS A 73 4.02 -6.70 7.40
C HIS A 73 4.17 -7.98 8.22
N ARG A 74 3.59 -8.02 9.42
CA ARG A 74 3.61 -9.21 10.27
C ARG A 74 2.80 -10.36 9.71
N MET A 75 1.69 -10.07 9.03
CA MET A 75 0.71 -11.07 8.60
C MET A 75 0.90 -11.60 7.17
N ILE A 76 1.83 -11.03 6.41
CA ILE A 76 2.01 -11.33 4.98
C ILE A 76 2.19 -12.82 4.67
N SER A 77 2.90 -13.56 5.52
CA SER A 77 3.19 -14.99 5.30
C SER A 77 2.13 -15.94 5.88
N THR A 78 1.13 -15.41 6.60
CA THR A 78 0.20 -16.24 7.37
C THR A 78 -1.07 -16.59 6.61
N GLY A 79 -1.45 -15.77 5.62
CA GLY A 79 -2.72 -15.88 4.91
C GLY A 79 -3.95 -15.52 5.76
N ILE A 80 -3.74 -15.17 7.05
CA ILE A 80 -4.81 -14.79 7.99
C ILE A 80 -5.28 -13.37 7.65
N PRO A 81 -6.59 -13.14 7.46
CA PRO A 81 -7.10 -11.83 7.13
C PRO A 81 -7.01 -10.86 8.32
N VAL A 82 -6.78 -9.59 7.99
CA VAL A 82 -6.64 -8.50 8.96
C VAL A 82 -7.84 -7.56 8.86
N TYR A 83 -8.43 -7.24 10.00
CA TYR A 83 -9.52 -6.30 10.16
C TYR A 83 -9.05 -5.12 11.01
N GLY A 84 -8.85 -3.96 10.40
CA GLY A 84 -8.43 -2.75 11.10
C GLY A 84 -9.61 -2.07 11.80
N MET A 85 -9.45 -1.67 13.06
CA MET A 85 -10.41 -0.81 13.79
C MET A 85 -9.74 0.48 14.24
N ASN A 86 -10.29 1.62 13.85
CA ASN A 86 -9.70 2.91 14.13
C ASN A 86 -9.76 3.28 15.62
N ARG A 87 -8.59 3.49 16.23
CA ARG A 87 -8.43 4.05 17.60
C ARG A 87 -7.50 5.25 17.64
N GLY A 88 -7.34 5.92 16.49
CA GLY A 88 -6.56 7.14 16.29
C GLY A 88 -7.35 8.21 15.54
N THR A 89 -6.66 9.04 14.78
CA THR A 89 -7.25 9.93 13.78
C THR A 89 -7.76 9.13 12.59
N VAL A 90 -8.50 9.76 11.67
CA VAL A 90 -9.05 9.08 10.48
C VAL A 90 -7.95 8.35 9.71
N GLY A 91 -8.21 7.10 9.35
CA GLY A 91 -7.27 6.25 8.60
C GLY A 91 -7.95 5.62 7.37
N PHE A 92 -7.16 5.39 6.31
CA PHE A 92 -7.63 4.78 5.06
C PHE A 92 -7.84 3.26 5.18
N LEU A 93 -7.00 2.60 5.99
CA LEU A 93 -6.99 1.14 6.12
C LEU A 93 -7.84 0.62 7.28
N MET A 94 -8.56 1.51 8.00
CA MET A 94 -9.24 1.18 9.23
C MET A 94 -10.76 1.26 9.10
N ASN A 95 -11.48 0.29 9.63
CA ASN A 95 -12.93 0.37 9.85
C ASN A 95 -13.27 1.22 11.08
N ASP A 96 -14.52 1.65 11.17
CA ASP A 96 -14.98 2.36 12.35
C ASP A 96 -14.98 1.47 13.58
N PHE A 97 -14.59 2.08 14.72
CA PHE A 97 -14.54 1.32 15.95
C PHE A 97 -15.94 1.02 16.50
N SER A 98 -16.20 -0.26 16.75
CA SER A 98 -17.34 -0.73 17.52
C SER A 98 -16.96 -1.99 18.29
N GLU A 99 -17.46 -2.12 19.52
CA GLU A 99 -17.29 -3.34 20.33
C GLU A 99 -18.44 -4.34 20.10
N LYS A 100 -19.51 -3.89 19.41
CA LYS A 100 -20.70 -4.71 19.18
C LYS A 100 -20.59 -5.46 17.86
N ASP A 101 -21.21 -6.62 17.82
CA ASP A 101 -21.47 -7.41 16.61
C ASP A 101 -20.20 -7.72 15.79
N LEU A 102 -19.02 -7.87 16.46
CA LEU A 102 -17.75 -8.07 15.77
C LEU A 102 -17.74 -9.31 14.87
N ARG A 103 -18.36 -10.41 15.32
CA ARG A 103 -18.39 -11.67 14.54
C ARG A 103 -19.24 -11.53 13.28
N GLU A 104 -20.34 -10.83 13.38
CA GLU A 104 -21.23 -10.48 12.27
C GLU A 104 -20.50 -9.58 11.29
N ARG A 105 -19.86 -8.52 11.78
CA ARG A 105 -19.05 -7.60 10.96
C ARG A 105 -17.95 -8.33 10.21
N LEU A 106 -17.19 -9.21 10.88
CA LEU A 106 -16.15 -10.02 10.23
C LEU A 106 -16.71 -10.96 9.16
N ARG A 107 -17.85 -11.61 9.44
CA ARG A 107 -18.51 -12.51 8.48
C ARG A 107 -19.00 -11.76 7.24
N ASP A 108 -19.56 -10.58 7.42
CA ASP A 108 -20.17 -9.78 6.37
C ASP A 108 -19.17 -8.86 5.66
N ALA A 109 -17.92 -8.81 6.16
CA ALA A 109 -16.86 -7.97 5.62
C ALA A 109 -16.45 -8.33 4.19
N GLU A 110 -16.16 -7.31 3.39
CA GLU A 110 -15.58 -7.43 2.06
C GLU A 110 -14.09 -7.70 2.14
N LEU A 111 -13.63 -8.75 1.43
CA LEU A 111 -12.22 -9.13 1.39
C LEU A 111 -11.51 -8.42 0.25
N THR A 112 -10.41 -7.74 0.56
CA THR A 112 -9.49 -7.14 -0.41
C THR A 112 -8.10 -7.72 -0.26
N SER A 113 -7.50 -8.21 -1.34
CA SER A 113 -6.11 -8.67 -1.35
C SER A 113 -5.19 -7.52 -1.76
N VAL A 114 -4.11 -7.31 -1.02
CA VAL A 114 -3.10 -6.28 -1.28
C VAL A 114 -1.75 -6.93 -1.47
N HIS A 115 -1.10 -6.66 -2.61
CA HIS A 115 0.24 -7.13 -2.94
C HIS A 115 1.27 -6.04 -2.61
N PRO A 116 2.42 -6.39 -2.01
CA PRO A 116 3.46 -5.41 -1.72
C PRO A 116 4.35 -5.15 -2.92
N LEU A 117 5.04 -4.02 -2.91
CA LEU A 117 6.24 -3.82 -3.70
C LEU A 117 7.42 -4.55 -3.06
N LYS A 118 8.24 -5.19 -3.87
CA LYS A 118 9.56 -5.70 -3.49
C LYS A 118 10.61 -4.71 -3.95
N MET A 119 11.42 -4.24 -3.01
CA MET A 119 12.61 -3.42 -3.26
C MET A 119 13.86 -4.28 -3.15
N VAL A 120 14.78 -4.16 -4.12
CA VAL A 120 16.15 -4.64 -4.01
C VAL A 120 17.07 -3.43 -4.14
N ALA A 121 17.70 -3.03 -3.05
CA ALA A 121 18.60 -1.90 -3.00
C ALA A 121 20.06 -2.37 -2.97
N THR A 122 20.86 -1.92 -3.93
CA THR A 122 22.31 -2.14 -4.00
C THR A 122 23.01 -0.85 -3.56
N THR A 123 23.78 -0.91 -2.50
CA THR A 123 24.55 0.21 -1.93
C THR A 123 25.83 0.49 -2.71
N ALA A 124 26.48 1.61 -2.45
CA ALA A 124 27.72 2.02 -3.12
C ALA A 124 28.87 1.02 -2.89
N ASP A 125 28.90 0.32 -1.75
CA ASP A 125 29.87 -0.74 -1.42
C ASP A 125 29.47 -2.14 -2.00
N GLY A 126 28.39 -2.20 -2.79
CA GLY A 126 27.96 -3.39 -3.48
C GLY A 126 27.09 -4.35 -2.68
N LYS A 127 26.76 -4.05 -1.43
CA LYS A 127 25.84 -4.87 -0.62
C LYS A 127 24.43 -4.74 -1.14
N GLN A 128 23.68 -5.83 -1.10
CA GLN A 128 22.27 -5.85 -1.44
C GLN A 128 21.40 -6.02 -0.20
N GLN A 129 20.30 -5.27 -0.16
CA GLN A 129 19.28 -5.41 0.85
C GLN A 129 17.90 -5.48 0.17
N THR A 130 17.10 -6.47 0.56
CA THR A 130 15.72 -6.63 0.08
C THR A 130 14.75 -6.21 1.16
N ALA A 131 13.71 -5.50 0.75
CA ALA A 131 12.59 -5.11 1.61
C ALA A 131 11.28 -5.13 0.83
N ILE A 132 10.16 -5.08 1.55
CA ILE A 132 8.82 -4.97 0.96
C ILE A 132 8.13 -3.69 1.45
N ALA A 133 7.23 -3.15 0.64
CA ALA A 133 6.41 -2.01 0.98
C ALA A 133 4.97 -2.22 0.52
N PHE A 134 4.00 -1.96 1.38
CA PHE A 134 2.59 -1.94 1.01
C PHE A 134 2.14 -0.59 0.50
N ASN A 135 2.74 0.50 0.99
CA ASN A 135 2.45 1.85 0.50
C ASN A 135 3.37 2.20 -0.67
N GLU A 136 4.64 2.50 -0.40
CA GLU A 136 5.58 2.95 -1.43
C GLU A 136 7.02 2.58 -1.12
N VAL A 137 7.82 2.55 -2.20
CA VAL A 137 9.27 2.63 -2.15
C VAL A 137 9.67 4.04 -2.55
N SER A 138 10.33 4.79 -1.66
CA SER A 138 10.78 6.15 -1.92
C SER A 138 12.30 6.24 -1.91
N LEU A 139 12.84 7.11 -2.77
CA LEU A 139 14.25 7.49 -2.82
C LEU A 139 14.37 8.97 -2.45
N LEU A 140 15.24 9.29 -1.50
CA LEU A 140 15.44 10.67 -1.01
C LEU A 140 16.92 11.00 -0.93
N ARG A 141 17.28 12.23 -1.34
CA ARG A 141 18.65 12.76 -1.17
C ARG A 141 19.01 12.81 0.31
N GLN A 142 20.25 12.45 0.64
CA GLN A 142 20.73 12.46 2.02
C GLN A 142 21.44 13.77 2.40
N ARG A 143 21.72 14.64 1.42
CA ARG A 143 22.44 15.89 1.62
C ARG A 143 21.70 17.06 0.95
N HIS A 144 22.23 18.28 1.09
CA HIS A 144 21.67 19.50 0.47
C HIS A 144 21.66 19.49 -1.06
N GLN A 145 22.56 18.73 -1.70
CA GLN A 145 22.61 18.61 -3.15
C GLN A 145 21.45 17.74 -3.66
N ALA A 146 20.83 18.17 -4.77
CA ALA A 146 19.78 17.39 -5.41
C ALA A 146 20.26 16.01 -5.86
N ALA A 147 19.41 15.01 -5.77
CA ALA A 147 19.69 13.68 -6.32
C ALA A 147 19.72 13.76 -7.86
N LYS A 148 20.48 12.88 -8.48
CA LYS A 148 20.49 12.60 -9.92
C LYS A 148 20.17 11.14 -10.14
N ILE A 149 19.06 10.86 -10.78
CA ILE A 149 18.52 9.50 -10.89
C ILE A 149 18.16 9.21 -12.34
N ALA A 150 18.69 8.13 -12.90
CA ALA A 150 18.24 7.57 -14.17
C ALA A 150 17.13 6.55 -13.91
N ILE A 151 16.13 6.50 -14.79
CA ILE A 151 14.96 5.63 -14.66
C ILE A 151 14.90 4.68 -15.86
N THR A 152 14.87 3.38 -15.56
CA THR A 152 14.68 2.30 -16.52
C THR A 152 13.41 1.54 -16.17
N ILE A 153 12.56 1.23 -17.15
CA ILE A 153 11.36 0.40 -16.97
C ILE A 153 11.39 -0.72 -18.00
N ASP A 154 11.30 -1.96 -17.54
CA ASP A 154 11.36 -3.18 -18.35
C ASP A 154 12.59 -3.22 -19.27
N GLY A 155 13.76 -2.86 -18.70
CA GLY A 155 15.04 -2.82 -19.40
C GLY A 155 15.22 -1.65 -20.39
N LYS A 156 14.22 -0.77 -20.55
CA LYS A 156 14.27 0.39 -21.44
C LYS A 156 14.53 1.67 -20.66
N ALA A 157 15.55 2.43 -20.99
CA ALA A 157 15.78 3.76 -20.43
C ALA A 157 14.59 4.68 -20.80
N ARG A 158 13.94 5.23 -19.76
CA ARG A 158 12.79 6.13 -19.89
C ARG A 158 13.16 7.58 -19.59
N LEU A 159 14.09 7.76 -18.67
CA LEU A 159 14.61 9.07 -18.31
C LEU A 159 16.09 8.92 -17.96
N GLU A 160 16.96 9.56 -18.73
CA GLU A 160 18.41 9.45 -18.55
C GLU A 160 18.90 10.16 -17.27
N GLU A 161 18.28 11.30 -16.93
CA GLU A 161 18.60 12.04 -15.71
C GLU A 161 17.38 12.79 -15.18
N LEU A 162 16.97 12.48 -13.95
CA LEU A 162 16.06 13.26 -13.14
C LEU A 162 16.85 13.94 -12.03
N ILE A 163 16.82 15.28 -11.99
CA ILE A 163 17.40 16.08 -10.90
C ILE A 163 16.23 16.50 -9.98
N CYS A 164 16.25 16.02 -8.73
CA CYS A 164 15.12 16.15 -7.79
C CYS A 164 15.58 16.04 -6.33
N ASP A 165 14.66 16.21 -5.39
CA ASP A 165 14.90 15.84 -4.00
C ASP A 165 14.74 14.33 -3.79
N GLY A 166 13.93 13.68 -4.62
CA GLY A 166 13.67 12.26 -4.59
C GLY A 166 12.60 11.84 -5.60
N LEU A 167 12.21 10.60 -5.52
CA LEU A 167 11.06 10.03 -6.24
C LEU A 167 10.52 8.84 -5.47
N LEU A 168 9.31 8.42 -5.80
CA LEU A 168 8.70 7.23 -5.20
C LEU A 168 7.92 6.41 -6.23
N VAL A 169 7.76 5.11 -5.92
CA VAL A 169 6.83 4.19 -6.56
C VAL A 169 5.79 3.79 -5.53
N ALA A 170 4.52 4.07 -5.80
CA ALA A 170 3.43 3.75 -4.90
C ALA A 170 2.48 2.71 -5.49
N THR A 171 1.98 1.85 -4.62
CA THR A 171 0.85 0.96 -4.91
C THR A 171 -0.46 1.75 -4.95
N PRO A 172 -1.57 1.17 -5.41
CA PRO A 172 -2.89 1.79 -5.26
C PRO A 172 -3.23 2.15 -3.81
N VAL A 173 -2.87 1.29 -2.84
CA VAL A 173 -3.07 1.55 -1.40
C VAL A 173 -2.23 2.74 -0.94
N GLY A 174 -0.96 2.78 -1.31
CA GLY A 174 -0.03 3.87 -0.96
C GLY A 174 -0.27 5.16 -1.73
N SER A 175 -1.12 5.13 -2.78
CA SER A 175 -1.37 6.32 -3.60
C SER A 175 -1.99 7.48 -2.80
N THR A 176 -2.66 7.20 -1.70
CA THR A 176 -3.23 8.18 -0.76
C THR A 176 -2.31 8.54 0.42
N ALA A 177 -1.13 7.91 0.51
CA ALA A 177 -0.13 8.16 1.55
C ALA A 177 0.90 9.23 1.11
N TYR A 178 2.19 8.92 1.16
CA TYR A 178 3.25 9.87 0.77
C TYR A 178 3.15 10.31 -0.70
N ASN A 179 2.69 9.40 -1.57
CA ASN A 179 2.44 9.73 -2.98
C ASN A 179 1.50 10.94 -3.14
N LEU A 180 0.41 11.00 -2.38
CA LEU A 180 -0.52 12.14 -2.44
C LEU A 180 0.16 13.44 -1.97
N SER A 181 0.95 13.38 -0.89
CA SER A 181 1.72 14.52 -0.38
C SER A 181 2.78 15.00 -1.38
N ALA A 182 3.30 14.10 -2.23
CA ALA A 182 4.20 14.42 -3.34
C ALA A 182 3.45 14.86 -4.61
N HIS A 183 2.14 15.10 -4.53
CA HIS A 183 1.26 15.45 -5.65
C HIS A 183 1.17 14.37 -6.74
N GLY A 184 1.35 13.11 -6.38
CA GLY A 184 1.12 11.97 -7.25
C GLY A 184 -0.36 11.68 -7.46
N PRO A 185 -0.71 10.91 -8.49
CA PRO A 185 -2.10 10.53 -8.77
C PRO A 185 -2.62 9.57 -7.72
N ILE A 186 -3.90 9.70 -7.36
CA ILE A 186 -4.62 8.67 -6.59
C ILE A 186 -5.00 7.54 -7.56
N LEU A 187 -4.65 6.31 -7.22
CA LEU A 187 -4.97 5.13 -8.02
C LEU A 187 -6.16 4.39 -7.41
N PRO A 188 -7.14 3.97 -8.23
CA PRO A 188 -8.23 3.13 -7.76
C PRO A 188 -7.68 1.81 -7.18
N ILE A 189 -8.25 1.37 -6.06
CA ILE A 189 -7.89 0.08 -5.47
C ILE A 189 -8.26 -1.05 -6.42
N GLY A 190 -7.35 -2.02 -6.52
CA GLY A 190 -7.50 -3.14 -7.46
C GLY A 190 -7.16 -2.78 -8.91
N SER A 191 -6.79 -1.54 -9.22
CA SER A 191 -6.24 -1.23 -10.54
C SER A 191 -4.87 -1.88 -10.71
N PRO A 192 -4.55 -2.45 -11.89
CA PRO A 192 -3.26 -3.07 -12.16
C PRO A 192 -2.21 -2.00 -12.51
N LEU A 193 -2.02 -1.01 -11.65
CA LEU A 193 -1.21 0.18 -11.89
C LEU A 193 -0.32 0.52 -10.69
N LEU A 194 0.82 1.15 -10.96
CA LEU A 194 1.68 1.79 -9.96
C LEU A 194 1.86 3.26 -10.33
N ALA A 195 1.99 4.13 -9.33
CA ALA A 195 2.33 5.53 -9.52
C ALA A 195 3.83 5.72 -9.34
N LEU A 196 4.49 6.35 -10.31
CA LEU A 196 5.87 6.80 -10.24
C LEU A 196 5.86 8.33 -10.12
N THR A 197 6.22 8.86 -8.96
CA THR A 197 6.02 10.28 -8.62
C THR A 197 7.34 10.93 -8.20
N PRO A 198 7.78 12.02 -8.85
CA PRO A 198 8.95 12.77 -8.42
C PRO A 198 8.65 13.66 -7.21
N ILE A 199 9.66 13.86 -6.38
CA ILE A 199 9.61 14.77 -5.24
C ILE A 199 10.45 15.98 -5.59
N SER A 200 9.84 17.16 -5.69
CA SER A 200 10.49 18.43 -6.00
C SER A 200 11.40 18.35 -7.24
N ALA A 201 10.86 17.87 -8.38
CA ALA A 201 11.62 17.78 -9.63
C ALA A 201 12.16 19.15 -10.09
N PHE A 202 13.50 19.25 -10.24
CA PHE A 202 14.15 20.43 -10.77
C PHE A 202 14.36 20.36 -12.30
N ARG A 203 14.77 19.20 -12.80
CA ARG A 203 14.90 18.90 -14.24
C ARG A 203 14.55 17.44 -14.51
N PRO A 204 13.71 17.13 -15.50
CA PRO A 204 12.85 18.06 -16.27
C PRO A 204 11.72 18.66 -15.42
N ARG A 205 11.56 19.98 -15.42
CA ARG A 205 10.56 20.68 -14.56
C ARG A 205 9.11 20.33 -14.85
N ARG A 206 8.81 19.91 -16.09
CA ARG A 206 7.44 19.59 -16.53
C ARG A 206 7.07 18.13 -16.31
N TRP A 207 8.04 17.29 -15.97
CA TRP A 207 7.74 15.88 -15.69
C TRP A 207 7.05 15.76 -14.33
N ARG A 208 5.85 15.21 -14.35
CA ARG A 208 5.00 15.05 -13.16
C ARG A 208 4.95 13.64 -12.65
N GLY A 209 5.73 12.73 -13.26
CA GLY A 209 5.69 11.32 -12.98
C GLY A 209 5.04 10.52 -14.09
N ALA A 210 4.78 9.26 -13.83
CA ALA A 210 4.14 8.34 -14.76
C ALA A 210 3.24 7.36 -14.00
N ILE A 211 2.22 6.86 -14.68
CA ILE A 211 1.48 5.68 -14.25
C ILE A 211 2.01 4.51 -15.09
N VAL A 212 2.35 3.43 -14.43
CA VAL A 212 2.93 2.23 -15.08
C VAL A 212 2.12 0.98 -14.73
N PRO A 213 2.15 -0.08 -15.54
CA PRO A 213 1.53 -1.35 -15.19
C PRO A 213 2.11 -1.91 -13.88
N HIS A 214 1.29 -2.61 -13.08
CA HIS A 214 1.71 -3.17 -11.79
C HIS A 214 2.85 -4.19 -11.93
N ASN A 215 2.90 -4.93 -13.04
CA ASN A 215 3.93 -5.92 -13.34
C ASN A 215 5.22 -5.32 -13.94
N ALA A 216 5.32 -3.98 -14.04
CA ALA A 216 6.52 -3.32 -14.54
C ALA A 216 7.70 -3.51 -13.58
N ARG A 217 8.89 -3.75 -14.13
CA ARG A 217 10.15 -3.78 -13.39
C ARG A 217 10.82 -2.42 -13.53
N ILE A 218 10.89 -1.68 -12.43
CA ILE A 218 11.42 -0.33 -12.39
C ILE A 218 12.81 -0.37 -11.77
N SER A 219 13.80 0.23 -12.43
CA SER A 219 15.15 0.35 -11.89
C SER A 219 15.57 1.81 -11.87
N PHE A 220 16.11 2.23 -10.73
CA PHE A 220 16.67 3.54 -10.48
C PHE A 220 18.18 3.44 -10.32
N THR A 221 18.93 4.17 -11.15
CA THR A 221 20.38 4.27 -11.03
C THR A 221 20.74 5.67 -10.53
N ILE A 222 21.40 5.74 -9.38
CA ILE A 222 21.86 6.99 -8.80
C ILE A 222 23.19 7.37 -9.44
N THR A 223 23.17 8.45 -10.23
CA THR A 223 24.37 9.00 -10.83
C THR A 223 25.09 9.93 -9.83
N GLU A 224 26.41 9.97 -9.86
CA GLU A 224 27.23 10.73 -8.90
C GLU A 224 26.95 10.36 -7.42
N SER A 225 26.71 9.08 -7.10
CA SER A 225 26.25 8.62 -5.78
C SER A 225 27.17 9.03 -4.62
N GLU A 226 28.48 9.12 -4.85
CA GLU A 226 29.44 9.59 -3.82
C GLU A 226 29.22 11.06 -3.45
N LYS A 227 28.97 11.90 -4.44
CA LYS A 227 28.74 13.34 -4.26
C LYS A 227 27.29 13.62 -3.83
N ARG A 228 26.34 12.83 -4.32
CA ARG A 228 24.89 12.99 -4.18
C ARG A 228 24.26 11.73 -3.60
N PRO A 229 24.61 11.33 -2.37
CA PRO A 229 24.09 10.10 -1.80
C PRO A 229 22.59 10.16 -1.63
N VAL A 230 21.96 9.00 -1.88
CA VAL A 230 20.51 8.79 -1.80
C VAL A 230 20.23 7.64 -0.86
N ALA A 231 19.16 7.75 -0.08
CA ALA A 231 18.58 6.67 0.68
C ALA A 231 17.33 6.15 -0.03
N ALA A 232 17.10 4.84 0.03
CA ALA A 232 15.86 4.20 -0.38
C ALA A 232 15.10 3.72 0.87
N VAL A 233 13.78 3.91 0.88
CA VAL A 233 12.90 3.53 1.99
C VAL A 233 11.76 2.71 1.45
N ALA A 234 11.55 1.52 2.01
CA ALA A 234 10.39 0.67 1.78
C ALA A 234 9.51 0.72 3.04
N ASP A 235 8.39 1.43 2.98
CA ASP A 235 7.54 1.77 4.14
C ASP A 235 8.34 2.35 5.31
N HIS A 236 8.89 1.51 6.19
CA HIS A 236 9.64 1.92 7.37
C HIS A 236 11.11 1.46 7.36
N LEU A 237 11.54 0.69 6.35
CA LEU A 237 12.91 0.19 6.26
C LEU A 237 13.76 1.07 5.35
N GLU A 238 14.76 1.74 5.92
CA GLU A 238 15.69 2.62 5.20
C GLU A 238 17.00 1.89 4.84
N VAL A 239 17.43 2.06 3.58
CA VAL A 239 18.74 1.64 3.08
C VAL A 239 19.49 2.89 2.60
N ARG A 240 20.62 3.19 3.21
CA ARG A 240 21.42 4.41 2.91
C ARG A 240 22.46 4.16 1.82
N ASN A 241 22.90 5.25 1.16
CA ASN A 241 23.97 5.24 0.17
C ASN A 241 23.72 4.24 -0.97
N VAL A 242 22.49 4.20 -1.48
CA VAL A 242 22.12 3.30 -2.58
C VAL A 242 22.73 3.78 -3.90
N ARG A 243 23.12 2.84 -4.75
CA ARG A 243 23.57 3.06 -6.12
C ARG A 243 22.53 2.61 -7.15
N ILE A 244 21.89 1.48 -6.90
CA ILE A 244 20.83 0.95 -7.75
C ILE A 244 19.68 0.51 -6.83
N VAL A 245 18.45 0.83 -7.23
CA VAL A 245 17.23 0.35 -6.55
C VAL A 245 16.30 -0.23 -7.59
N GLU A 246 15.96 -1.49 -7.43
CA GLU A 246 14.98 -2.19 -8.27
C GLU A 246 13.68 -2.36 -7.50
N VAL A 247 12.57 -2.05 -8.16
CA VAL A 247 11.23 -2.12 -7.57
C VAL A 247 10.30 -2.86 -8.54
N ALA A 248 9.57 -3.82 -8.02
CA ALA A 248 8.49 -4.52 -8.73
C ALA A 248 7.42 -4.96 -7.72
N GLU A 249 6.17 -5.12 -8.16
CA GLU A 249 5.16 -5.76 -7.32
C GLU A 249 5.50 -7.24 -7.11
N ASP A 250 5.31 -7.74 -5.89
CA ASP A 250 5.49 -9.16 -5.55
C ASP A 250 4.12 -9.85 -5.52
N GLU A 251 3.68 -10.35 -6.67
CA GLU A 251 2.41 -11.08 -6.80
C GLU A 251 2.38 -12.41 -6.04
N SER A 252 3.55 -12.94 -5.63
CA SER A 252 3.64 -14.19 -4.87
C SER A 252 3.20 -14.04 -3.41
N GLN A 253 3.11 -12.81 -2.93
CA GLN A 253 2.74 -12.47 -1.56
C GLN A 253 1.51 -11.55 -1.56
N ALA A 254 0.62 -11.77 -0.61
CA ALA A 254 -0.54 -10.91 -0.41
C ALA A 254 -0.96 -10.88 1.06
N VAL A 255 -1.51 -9.75 1.48
CA VAL A 255 -2.25 -9.64 2.74
C VAL A 255 -3.72 -9.45 2.43
N LYS A 256 -4.56 -10.19 3.14
CA LYS A 256 -6.02 -10.10 3.05
C LYS A 256 -6.53 -9.08 4.05
N LEU A 257 -7.22 -8.06 3.58
CA LEU A 257 -7.83 -7.03 4.41
C LEU A 257 -9.35 -7.21 4.39
N LEU A 258 -9.98 -6.98 5.55
CA LEU A 258 -11.43 -7.05 5.72
C LEU A 258 -11.98 -5.65 5.98
N PHE A 259 -12.97 -5.24 5.19
CA PHE A 259 -13.65 -3.96 5.32
C PHE A 259 -15.15 -4.16 5.52
N ASP A 260 -15.76 -3.33 6.37
CA ASP A 260 -17.22 -3.32 6.52
C ASP A 260 -17.91 -3.04 5.18
N PRO A 261 -19.10 -3.62 4.92
CA PRO A 261 -19.87 -3.35 3.72
C PRO A 261 -20.14 -1.85 3.53
N GLY A 262 -19.95 -1.34 2.31
CA GLY A 262 -20.10 0.08 2.00
C GLY A 262 -18.98 0.98 2.52
N HIS A 263 -17.98 0.42 3.20
CA HIS A 263 -16.76 1.08 3.63
C HIS A 263 -15.53 0.46 2.98
N SER A 264 -15.70 -0.09 1.79
CA SER A 264 -14.59 -0.70 1.04
C SER A 264 -13.44 0.28 0.85
N LEU A 265 -12.24 -0.25 0.73
CA LEU A 265 -11.05 0.57 0.47
C LEU A 265 -11.21 1.40 -0.82
N ALA A 266 -11.92 0.84 -1.83
CA ALA A 266 -12.20 1.53 -3.08
C ALA A 266 -13.07 2.78 -2.87
N GLU A 267 -14.13 2.69 -2.05
CA GLU A 267 -15.01 3.81 -1.74
C GLU A 267 -14.26 4.92 -0.98
N ARG A 268 -13.36 4.54 -0.07
CA ARG A 268 -12.55 5.51 0.68
C ARG A 268 -11.58 6.27 -0.22
N VAL A 269 -10.93 5.59 -1.14
CA VAL A 269 -10.06 6.19 -2.14
C VAL A 269 -10.84 7.12 -3.06
N LEU A 270 -12.06 6.73 -3.46
CA LEU A 270 -12.93 7.59 -4.24
C LEU A 270 -13.30 8.86 -3.47
N ASN A 271 -13.74 8.70 -2.22
CA ASN A 271 -14.11 9.84 -1.37
C ASN A 271 -12.96 10.82 -1.14
N GLU A 272 -11.72 10.33 -1.04
CA GLU A 272 -10.55 11.20 -0.86
C GLU A 272 -10.29 12.10 -2.05
N GLN A 273 -10.60 11.66 -3.27
CA GLN A 273 -10.44 12.47 -4.49
C GLN A 273 -11.37 13.69 -4.51
N PHE A 274 -12.41 13.72 -3.69
CA PHE A 274 -13.38 14.81 -3.60
C PHE A 274 -13.29 15.62 -2.29
N LYS A 275 -12.29 15.34 -1.44
CA LYS A 275 -11.99 16.17 -0.27
C LYS A 275 -11.07 17.33 -0.68
N PHE A 276 -11.47 18.56 -0.35
CA PHE A 276 -10.72 19.80 -0.59
C PHE A 276 -10.17 20.33 0.72
#